data_a5f6fb6a4e22a3c7c79544d98b8f1a0f
#
_entry.id   a5f6fb6a4e22a3c7c79544d98b8f1a0f
#
_cell.length_a   1.000
_cell.length_b   1.000
_cell.length_c   1.000
_cell.angle_alpha   90.00
_cell.angle_beta   90.00
_cell.angle_gamma   90.00
#
_symmetry.space_group_name_H-M   'P 1'
#
loop_
_entity.id
_entity.type
_entity.pdbx_description
1 polymer ?
#
loop_
_entity_poly.entity_id
_entity_poly.type
_entity_poly.pdbx_seq_one_letter_code
_entity_poly.pdbx_strand_id
1 'polypeptide(L)'
;MSLTATARSIPGTLRQEVVIDGQHRLITDEPRRVGGDGSGPAPHELFPAALAACVSTTLVMYARTKGWELGEVVVEVDYDHRSIPRRCEIAIKLSGDLSDAQLERLERVARSCAVRRSIEAGIEFVETIGRGEIGRALATNTGAS
;
A
#
# COMPACT_ATOMS: atom_id res chain seq x y z
N MET A 1 13.06 6.98 -10.66
CA MET A 1 11.58 7.12 -10.75
C MET A 1 11.02 7.15 -9.34
N SER A 2 10.24 8.14 -9.02
CA SER A 2 9.54 8.23 -7.72
C SER A 2 8.06 7.96 -7.90
N LEU A 3 7.47 7.37 -6.88
CA LEU A 3 6.02 7.19 -6.77
C LEU A 3 5.47 8.39 -6.01
N THR A 4 4.44 9.02 -6.52
CA THR A 4 3.89 10.25 -5.92
C THR A 4 2.44 10.08 -5.50
N ALA A 5 2.09 10.71 -4.38
CA ALA A 5 0.72 10.86 -3.96
C ALA A 5 0.51 12.28 -3.43
N THR A 6 -0.66 12.84 -3.69
CA THR A 6 -1.06 14.16 -3.19
C THR A 6 -2.40 14.02 -2.49
N ALA A 7 -2.50 14.52 -1.27
CA ALA A 7 -3.76 14.61 -0.54
C ALA A 7 -4.22 16.05 -0.46
N ARG A 8 -5.50 16.30 -0.73
CA ARG A 8 -6.15 17.60 -0.59
C ARG A 8 -7.32 17.45 0.38
N SER A 9 -7.31 18.26 1.41
CA SER A 9 -8.41 18.28 2.37
C SER A 9 -9.68 18.84 1.74
N ILE A 10 -10.82 18.25 2.10
CA ILE A 10 -12.13 18.78 1.75
C ILE A 10 -12.62 19.62 2.95
N PRO A 11 -12.76 20.94 2.79
CA PRO A 11 -13.06 21.83 3.90
C PRO A 11 -14.29 21.41 4.70
N GLY A 12 -14.22 21.56 6.02
CA GLY A 12 -15.30 21.20 6.93
C GLY A 12 -15.47 19.71 7.21
N THR A 13 -14.57 18.88 6.69
CA THR A 13 -14.60 17.41 6.84
C THR A 13 -13.21 16.88 7.23
N LEU A 14 -13.13 15.57 7.57
CA LEU A 14 -11.86 14.85 7.65
C LEU A 14 -11.52 14.10 6.36
N ARG A 15 -12.32 14.27 5.32
CA ARG A 15 -12.10 13.66 4.02
C ARG A 15 -10.90 14.26 3.31
N GLN A 16 -10.18 13.37 2.62
CA GLN A 16 -9.08 13.77 1.75
C GLN A 16 -9.33 13.20 0.36
N GLU A 17 -9.19 14.02 -0.66
CA GLU A 17 -9.04 13.52 -2.02
C GLU A 17 -7.56 13.16 -2.21
N VAL A 18 -7.29 11.89 -2.45
CA VAL A 18 -5.94 11.39 -2.67
C VAL A 18 -5.76 11.07 -4.15
N VAL A 19 -4.78 11.69 -4.76
CA VAL A 19 -4.39 11.44 -6.16
C VAL A 19 -3.07 10.72 -6.18
N ILE A 20 -3.04 9.54 -6.80
CA ILE A 20 -1.86 8.68 -6.91
C ILE A 20 -1.32 8.77 -8.33
N ASP A 21 -0.04 9.12 -8.43
CA ASP A 21 0.69 9.26 -9.70
C ASP A 21 -0.03 10.15 -10.74
N GLY A 22 -0.78 11.14 -10.24
CA GLY A 22 -1.55 12.06 -11.08
C GLY A 22 -2.74 11.44 -11.84
N GLN A 23 -3.02 10.14 -11.66
CA GLN A 23 -3.99 9.40 -12.46
C GLN A 23 -5.13 8.78 -11.65
N HIS A 24 -4.82 8.16 -10.53
CA HIS A 24 -5.80 7.41 -9.74
C HIS A 24 -6.29 8.24 -8.56
N ARG A 25 -7.56 8.16 -8.29
CA ARG A 25 -8.19 8.94 -7.21
C ARG A 25 -8.91 8.04 -6.24
N LEU A 26 -8.79 8.37 -4.96
CA LEU A 26 -9.59 7.78 -3.90
C LEU A 26 -9.91 8.83 -2.84
N ILE A 27 -10.96 8.59 -2.07
CA ILE A 27 -11.31 9.41 -0.92
C ILE A 27 -10.98 8.63 0.34
N THR A 28 -10.23 9.24 1.25
CA THR A 28 -10.09 8.74 2.61
C THR A 28 -10.98 9.55 3.55
N ASP A 29 -11.40 8.93 4.62
CA ASP A 29 -12.18 9.57 5.68
C ASP A 29 -11.87 8.88 7.01
N GLU A 30 -12.23 9.50 8.11
CA GLU A 30 -12.15 8.86 9.41
C GLU A 30 -13.52 8.28 9.82
N PRO A 31 -13.54 7.27 10.69
CA PRO A 31 -14.81 6.76 11.19
C PRO A 31 -15.52 7.79 12.10
N ARG A 32 -16.82 7.63 12.24
CA ARG A 32 -17.64 8.57 13.02
C ARG A 32 -17.20 8.75 14.45
N ARG A 33 -16.66 7.70 15.08
CA ARG A 33 -16.15 7.74 16.46
C ARG A 33 -15.00 8.72 16.68
N VAL A 34 -14.31 9.14 15.61
CA VAL A 34 -13.22 10.13 15.66
C VAL A 34 -13.54 11.42 14.90
N GLY A 35 -14.78 11.61 14.50
CA GLY A 35 -15.26 12.86 13.89
C GLY A 35 -15.38 12.85 12.37
N GLY A 36 -15.13 11.73 11.71
CA GLY A 36 -15.41 11.56 10.27
C GLY A 36 -16.83 11.11 10.00
N ASP A 37 -17.15 10.86 8.73
CA ASP A 37 -18.42 10.33 8.28
C ASP A 37 -18.36 8.84 7.94
N GLY A 38 -17.17 8.26 7.88
CA GLY A 38 -16.93 6.88 7.46
C GLY A 38 -17.21 6.67 5.96
N SER A 39 -17.04 7.70 5.16
CA SER A 39 -17.34 7.65 3.72
C SER A 39 -16.26 7.02 2.85
N GLY A 40 -15.16 6.65 3.43
CA GLY A 40 -14.05 5.97 2.77
C GLY A 40 -13.13 5.30 3.79
N PRO A 41 -12.09 4.60 3.34
CA PRO A 41 -11.11 4.00 4.25
C PRO A 41 -10.40 5.09 5.05
N ALA A 42 -10.06 4.78 6.30
CA ALA A 42 -9.15 5.61 7.08
C ALA A 42 -7.74 5.55 6.46
N PRO A 43 -6.98 6.65 6.48
CA PRO A 43 -5.63 6.66 5.89
C PRO A 43 -4.73 5.52 6.36
N HIS A 44 -4.79 5.20 7.64
CA HIS A 44 -3.98 4.13 8.22
C HIS A 44 -4.34 2.73 7.69
N GLU A 45 -5.59 2.52 7.27
CA GLU A 45 -6.04 1.25 6.67
C GLU A 45 -5.43 1.01 5.28
N LEU A 46 -4.93 2.04 4.61
CA LEU A 46 -4.25 1.90 3.34
C LEU A 46 -2.90 1.17 3.46
N PHE A 47 -2.31 1.16 4.65
CA PHE A 47 -1.04 0.47 4.90
C PHE A 47 -1.17 -1.06 4.72
N PRO A 48 -2.03 -1.78 5.47
CA PRO A 48 -2.22 -3.22 5.24
C PRO A 48 -2.83 -3.51 3.87
N ALA A 49 -3.67 -2.63 3.33
CA ALA A 49 -4.24 -2.80 1.99
C ALA A 49 -3.17 -2.79 0.90
N ALA A 50 -2.22 -1.86 0.95
CA ALA A 50 -1.10 -1.81 0.02
C ALA A 50 -0.23 -3.07 0.11
N LEU A 51 0.04 -3.55 1.32
CA LEU A 51 0.82 -4.76 1.54
C LEU A 51 0.11 -6.01 0.98
N ALA A 52 -1.18 -6.17 1.25
CA ALA A 52 -1.97 -7.29 0.73
C ALA A 52 -2.01 -7.31 -0.81
N ALA A 53 -2.29 -6.17 -1.43
CA ALA A 53 -2.31 -6.04 -2.89
C ALA A 53 -0.94 -6.33 -3.51
N CYS A 54 0.13 -5.83 -2.91
CA CYS A 54 1.48 -6.04 -3.41
C CYS A 54 1.92 -7.49 -3.31
N VAL A 55 1.67 -8.16 -2.21
CA VAL A 55 1.97 -9.59 -2.04
C VAL A 55 1.23 -10.42 -3.09
N SER A 56 -0.08 -10.22 -3.24
CA SER A 56 -0.88 -10.93 -4.24
C SER A 56 -0.34 -10.72 -5.66
N THR A 57 -0.09 -9.47 -6.05
CA THR A 57 0.45 -9.13 -7.37
C THR A 57 1.82 -9.79 -7.61
N THR A 58 2.69 -9.77 -6.61
CA THR A 58 4.02 -10.39 -6.69
C THR A 58 3.92 -11.89 -6.99
N LEU A 59 3.01 -12.59 -6.32
CA LEU A 59 2.79 -14.03 -6.55
C LEU A 59 2.26 -14.29 -7.96
N VAL A 60 1.26 -13.52 -8.40
CA VAL A 60 0.69 -13.65 -9.75
C VAL A 60 1.72 -13.40 -10.83
N MET A 61 2.52 -12.36 -10.68
CA MET A 61 3.60 -12.05 -11.64
C MET A 61 4.63 -13.17 -11.71
N TYR A 62 5.07 -13.68 -10.57
CA TYR A 62 6.02 -14.79 -10.52
C TYR A 62 5.44 -16.05 -11.18
N ALA A 63 4.21 -16.43 -10.85
CA ALA A 63 3.55 -17.59 -11.41
C ALA A 63 3.42 -17.51 -12.95
N ARG A 64 3.14 -16.33 -13.47
CA ARG A 64 3.10 -16.10 -14.92
C ARG A 64 4.43 -16.42 -15.59
N THR A 65 5.55 -16.05 -14.99
CA THR A 65 6.88 -16.36 -15.56
C THR A 65 7.21 -17.85 -15.51
N LYS A 66 6.61 -18.58 -14.58
CA LYS A 66 6.80 -20.04 -14.40
C LYS A 66 5.76 -20.88 -15.14
N GLY A 67 4.71 -20.28 -15.67
CA GLY A 67 3.58 -20.99 -16.25
C GLY A 67 2.77 -21.76 -15.18
N TRP A 68 2.74 -21.30 -13.95
CA TRP A 68 1.99 -21.93 -12.85
C TRP A 68 0.59 -21.34 -12.75
N GLU A 69 -0.39 -22.23 -12.59
CA GLU A 69 -1.78 -21.86 -12.37
C GLU A 69 -2.08 -21.76 -10.88
N LEU A 70 -2.14 -20.54 -10.36
CA LEU A 70 -2.41 -20.29 -8.93
C LEU A 70 -3.89 -20.44 -8.56
N GLY A 71 -4.78 -20.35 -9.56
CA GLY A 71 -6.20 -20.14 -9.30
C GLY A 71 -6.46 -18.75 -8.70
N GLU A 72 -7.44 -18.66 -7.81
CA GLU A 72 -7.67 -17.44 -7.04
C GLU A 72 -6.59 -17.29 -5.96
N VAL A 73 -6.06 -16.08 -5.83
CA VAL A 73 -5.09 -15.72 -4.79
C VAL A 73 -5.77 -14.80 -3.80
N VAL A 74 -5.84 -15.22 -2.54
CA VAL A 74 -6.36 -14.40 -1.44
C VAL A 74 -5.22 -14.13 -0.48
N VAL A 75 -4.95 -12.85 -0.23
CA VAL A 75 -3.96 -12.40 0.75
C VAL A 75 -4.67 -11.57 1.80
N GLU A 76 -4.62 -12.02 3.03
CA GLU A 76 -5.13 -11.30 4.19
C GLU A 76 -3.97 -10.79 5.02
N VAL A 77 -4.02 -9.52 5.40
CA VAL A 77 -3.02 -8.90 6.27
C VAL A 77 -3.71 -8.36 7.51
N ASP A 78 -3.32 -8.88 8.65
CA ASP A 78 -3.69 -8.33 9.95
C ASP A 78 -2.52 -7.50 10.48
N TYR A 79 -2.74 -6.21 10.61
CA TYR A 79 -1.75 -5.28 11.09
C TYR A 79 -2.08 -4.81 12.51
N ASP A 80 -1.37 -5.37 13.50
CA ASP A 80 -1.43 -4.89 14.87
C ASP A 80 -0.53 -3.65 15.02
N HIS A 81 -1.15 -2.48 14.87
CA HIS A 81 -0.48 -1.18 14.98
C HIS A 81 -0.23 -0.73 16.43
N ARG A 82 -0.68 -1.50 17.41
CA ARG A 82 -0.55 -1.18 18.85
C ARG A 82 0.56 -1.99 19.52
N SER A 83 0.92 -3.14 18.98
CA SER A 83 2.02 -3.96 19.52
C SER A 83 3.38 -3.26 19.36
N ILE A 84 4.32 -3.65 20.21
CA ILE A 84 5.72 -3.19 20.13
C ILE A 84 6.60 -4.44 20.21
N PRO A 85 7.35 -4.78 19.13
CA PRO A 85 7.32 -4.13 17.81
C PRO A 85 5.98 -4.30 17.12
N ARG A 86 5.67 -3.44 16.16
CA ARG A 86 4.49 -3.57 15.30
C ARG A 86 4.53 -4.90 14.55
N ARG A 87 3.38 -5.52 14.36
CA ARG A 87 3.28 -6.85 13.80
C ARG A 87 2.29 -6.89 12.63
N CYS A 88 2.71 -7.52 11.53
CA CYS A 88 1.83 -7.93 10.45
C CYS A 88 1.76 -9.45 10.39
N GLU A 89 0.58 -10.00 10.47
CA GLU A 89 0.33 -11.39 10.10
C GLU A 89 -0.19 -11.43 8.68
N ILE A 90 0.40 -12.27 7.84
CA ILE A 90 0.04 -12.39 6.44
C ILE A 90 -0.37 -13.84 6.18
N ALA A 91 -1.62 -14.05 5.80
CA ALA A 91 -2.15 -15.33 5.38
C ALA A 91 -2.39 -15.33 3.87
N ILE A 92 -1.92 -16.36 3.19
CA ILE A 92 -2.04 -16.51 1.74
C ILE A 92 -2.77 -17.81 1.46
N LYS A 93 -3.82 -17.77 0.65
CA LYS A 93 -4.53 -18.95 0.16
C LYS A 93 -4.58 -18.92 -1.36
N LEU A 94 -4.35 -20.08 -1.95
CA LEU A 94 -4.33 -20.30 -3.38
C LEU A 94 -5.28 -21.46 -3.71
N SER A 95 -6.17 -21.27 -4.69
CA SER A 95 -7.13 -22.31 -5.06
C SER A 95 -6.60 -23.29 -6.12
N GLY A 96 -5.45 -23.00 -6.74
CA GLY A 96 -4.83 -23.84 -7.75
C GLY A 96 -4.28 -25.15 -7.19
N ASP A 97 -4.12 -26.14 -8.06
CA ASP A 97 -3.48 -27.42 -7.73
C ASP A 97 -1.96 -27.28 -7.77
N LEU A 98 -1.36 -27.03 -6.63
CA LEU A 98 0.06 -26.75 -6.47
C LEU A 98 0.73 -27.80 -5.59
N SER A 99 1.95 -28.19 -5.96
CA SER A 99 2.79 -29.07 -5.13
C SER A 99 3.31 -28.34 -3.89
N ASP A 100 3.70 -29.11 -2.88
CA ASP A 100 4.34 -28.54 -1.68
C ASP A 100 5.59 -27.72 -2.01
N ALA A 101 6.41 -28.17 -2.97
CA ALA A 101 7.57 -27.45 -3.42
C ALA A 101 7.21 -26.10 -4.07
N GLN A 102 6.13 -26.05 -4.84
CA GLN A 102 5.61 -24.81 -5.40
C GLN A 102 5.12 -23.86 -4.30
N LEU A 103 4.39 -24.37 -3.31
CA LEU A 103 3.90 -23.58 -2.17
C LEU A 103 5.06 -23.00 -1.36
N GLU A 104 6.07 -23.78 -1.05
CA GLU A 104 7.29 -23.30 -0.35
C GLU A 104 8.01 -22.20 -1.16
N ARG A 105 8.08 -22.37 -2.47
CA ARG A 105 8.69 -21.36 -3.34
C ARG A 105 7.89 -20.07 -3.34
N LEU A 106 6.57 -20.16 -3.44
CA LEU A 106 5.68 -19.01 -3.41
C LEU A 106 5.72 -18.26 -2.08
N GLU A 107 5.87 -18.97 -0.97
CA GLU A 107 6.06 -18.36 0.34
C GLU A 107 7.34 -17.49 0.38
N ARG A 108 8.42 -17.99 -0.18
CA ARG A 108 9.66 -17.19 -0.30
C ARG A 108 9.49 -15.99 -1.23
N VAL A 109 8.79 -16.17 -2.35
CA VAL A 109 8.51 -15.09 -3.32
C VAL A 109 7.64 -14.00 -2.70
N ALA A 110 6.66 -14.36 -1.88
CA ALA A 110 5.81 -13.39 -1.18
C ALA A 110 6.62 -12.39 -0.34
N ARG A 111 7.75 -12.82 0.21
CA ARG A 111 8.66 -11.95 1.00
C ARG A 111 9.38 -10.90 0.16
N SER A 112 9.43 -11.06 -1.15
CA SER A 112 10.07 -10.12 -2.07
C SER A 112 9.16 -8.97 -2.54
N CYS A 113 7.95 -8.89 -2.04
CA CYS A 113 7.01 -7.81 -2.34
C CYS A 113 7.65 -6.44 -2.08
N ALA A 114 7.50 -5.51 -3.02
CA ALA A 114 8.16 -4.21 -2.97
C ALA A 114 7.76 -3.38 -1.74
N VAL A 115 6.50 -3.42 -1.33
CA VAL A 115 6.01 -2.72 -0.14
C VAL A 115 6.68 -3.28 1.12
N ARG A 116 6.72 -4.60 1.28
CA ARG A 116 7.38 -5.24 2.42
C ARG A 116 8.88 -4.91 2.47
N ARG A 117 9.57 -5.00 1.34
CA ARG A 117 10.99 -4.67 1.26
C ARG A 117 11.27 -3.21 1.65
N SER A 118 10.40 -2.28 1.25
CA SER A 118 10.52 -0.88 1.66
C SER A 118 10.38 -0.70 3.17
N ILE A 119 9.44 -1.40 3.78
CA ILE A 119 9.22 -1.34 5.24
C ILE A 119 10.43 -1.91 5.99
N GLU A 120 10.92 -3.07 5.57
CA GLU A 120 12.07 -3.74 6.21
C GLU A 120 13.37 -2.95 6.07
N ALA A 121 13.55 -2.24 4.95
CA ALA A 121 14.72 -1.39 4.71
C ALA A 121 14.73 -0.11 5.56
N GLY A 122 13.55 0.31 6.02
CA GLY A 122 13.36 1.60 6.67
C GLY A 122 13.28 2.75 5.68
N ILE A 123 12.74 3.87 6.13
CA ILE A 123 12.47 5.04 5.30
C ILE A 123 12.97 6.29 6.03
N GLU A 124 13.78 7.09 5.36
CA GLU A 124 14.13 8.43 5.82
C GLU A 124 13.03 9.42 5.44
N PHE A 125 12.61 10.24 6.40
CA PHE A 125 11.59 11.27 6.16
C PHE A 125 12.23 12.64 6.09
N VAL A 126 11.92 13.38 5.04
CA VAL A 126 12.32 14.78 4.86
C VAL A 126 11.05 15.59 4.66
N GLU A 127 10.76 16.49 5.58
CA GLU A 127 9.52 17.26 5.59
C GLU A 127 9.77 18.75 5.42
N THR A 128 8.88 19.41 4.72
CA THR A 128 8.84 20.88 4.62
C THR A 128 7.41 21.37 4.85
N ILE A 129 7.27 22.54 5.45
CA ILE A 129 5.99 23.22 5.60
C ILE A 129 6.12 24.66 5.09
N GLY A 130 5.11 25.14 4.41
CA GLY A 130 5.11 26.50 3.86
C GLY A 130 3.71 27.06 3.73
N ARG A 131 3.66 28.35 3.40
CA ARG A 131 2.43 29.07 3.06
C ARG A 131 2.45 29.40 1.58
N GLY A 132 1.27 29.48 0.96
CA GLY A 132 1.19 29.88 -0.43
C GLY A 132 -0.10 29.45 -1.10
N GLU A 133 -0.16 29.63 -2.39
CA GLU A 133 -1.26 29.17 -3.22
C GLU A 133 -1.34 27.65 -3.22
N ILE A 134 -2.57 27.13 -3.31
CA ILE A 134 -2.85 25.69 -3.35
C ILE A 134 -2.48 25.14 -4.73
N GLY A 135 -1.23 24.86 -4.88
CA GLY A 135 -0.64 24.23 -6.05
C GLY A 135 0.03 22.90 -5.72
N ARG A 136 1.12 22.61 -6.38
CA ARG A 136 1.97 21.46 -6.09
C ARG A 136 2.82 21.74 -4.85
N ALA A 137 2.74 20.85 -3.85
CA ALA A 137 3.48 21.02 -2.60
C ALA A 137 4.97 20.68 -2.75
N LEU A 138 5.29 19.66 -3.56
CA LEU A 138 6.68 19.30 -3.84
C LEU A 138 7.21 20.10 -5.04
N ALA A 139 8.37 20.68 -4.90
CA ALA A 139 9.09 21.27 -6.02
C ALA A 139 9.38 20.18 -7.07
N THR A 140 9.13 20.48 -8.33
CA THR A 140 9.65 19.64 -9.41
C THR A 140 11.15 19.75 -9.37
N ASN A 141 11.81 18.65 -9.05
CA ASN A 141 13.25 18.57 -9.23
C ASN A 141 13.52 18.50 -10.73
N THR A 142 13.47 19.64 -11.39
CA THR A 142 14.06 19.81 -12.72
C THR A 142 15.55 19.87 -12.53
N GLY A 143 16.14 18.77 -12.11
CA GLY A 143 17.56 18.53 -12.18
C GLY A 143 17.91 18.42 -13.65
N ALA A 144 18.19 19.56 -14.25
CA ALA A 144 18.86 19.61 -15.53
C ALA A 144 20.30 19.09 -15.35
N SER A 145 20.70 18.29 -16.30
CA SER A 145 21.99 17.87 -16.82
C SER A 145 22.32 16.45 -16.68
#